data_e21cee189f6699359ea902a138dcfc38
#
_entry.id   e21cee189f6699359ea902a138dcfc38
#
_cell.length_a   1.000
_cell.length_b   1.000
_cell.length_c   1.000
_cell.angle_alpha   90.00
_cell.angle_beta   90.00
_cell.angle_gamma   90.00
#
_symmetry.space_group_name_H-M   'P 1'
#
loop_
_entity.id
_entity.type
_entity.pdbx_description
1 polymer ?
#
loop_
_entity_poly.entity_id
_entity_poly.type
_entity_poly.pdbx_seq_one_letter_code
_entity_poly.pdbx_strand_id
1 'polypeptide(L)'
;RLYFEPLFPEDVMHIIAVEKPVGVVVAFGGQTAIKLTKFLDSRGIPILGTSAESIDMAEDRERFDALLERFSIKRAAGRGVLGMNEALEAANELGYPVLLRPSYVIGGQNMVIAHNDEEVRRYMEIILSGKIENPVLVDQYLMGKELEVDVISDGTDVLIPGVMQHIERTGVHSGDSIAVYPPFSIGDKMLQTIVDCSEKLALSLKTRGLINIQYLIYQGELYVIEVNPRASRTVPYISKVTGVPMVDLATRVMVGQPLKALGYGTGLYKRPPYVAVKVPVFSFEKITDANAALSPEMKSTGEVLGLGANMQEALFKGLVSAGYKVEKSGHAGVLISVNRRDQPEIVNIARKLDEMGFRLYATDGTAREISRLGTDVEVVGKLGRDNRVFQLLESGRIDYVILTGSTEPEYIRDFIHLNHRCVQLGIPCLTSLD
;
A
#
# COMPACT_ATOMS: atom_id res chain seq x y z
N ARG A 1 -12.00 -31.58 0.65
CA ARG A 1 -10.93 -32.03 1.56
C ARG A 1 -9.97 -30.87 1.83
N LEU A 2 -9.29 -30.91 2.96
CA LEU A 2 -8.31 -29.92 3.36
C LEU A 2 -6.96 -30.61 3.52
N TYR A 3 -5.92 -30.03 2.90
CA TYR A 3 -4.55 -30.51 2.97
C TYR A 3 -3.68 -29.41 3.62
N PHE A 4 -2.88 -29.77 4.60
CA PHE A 4 -1.93 -28.90 5.30
C PHE A 4 -0.51 -29.18 4.79
N GLU A 5 -0.28 -28.83 3.53
CA GLU A 5 0.99 -29.06 2.87
C GLU A 5 1.61 -27.74 2.41
N PRO A 6 2.94 -27.66 2.30
CA PRO A 6 3.61 -26.53 1.66
C PRO A 6 3.13 -26.37 0.21
N LEU A 7 3.10 -25.13 -0.28
CA LEU A 7 2.80 -24.87 -1.69
C LEU A 7 4.04 -25.07 -2.58
N PHE A 8 4.73 -26.22 -2.38
CA PHE A 8 5.78 -26.63 -3.30
C PHE A 8 5.20 -27.44 -4.47
N PRO A 9 5.82 -27.35 -5.65
CA PRO A 9 5.35 -28.05 -6.85
C PRO A 9 5.10 -29.55 -6.63
N GLU A 10 5.98 -30.22 -5.91
CA GLU A 10 5.91 -31.67 -5.65
C GLU A 10 4.72 -32.05 -4.80
N ASP A 11 4.48 -31.32 -3.71
CA ASP A 11 3.37 -31.58 -2.78
C ASP A 11 2.02 -31.35 -3.48
N VAL A 12 1.92 -30.26 -4.24
CA VAL A 12 0.72 -29.93 -5.01
C VAL A 12 0.45 -31.02 -6.07
N MET A 13 1.49 -31.51 -6.76
CA MET A 13 1.33 -32.60 -7.74
C MET A 13 0.89 -33.92 -7.10
N HIS A 14 1.35 -34.24 -5.90
CA HIS A 14 0.85 -35.44 -5.17
C HIS A 14 -0.63 -35.32 -4.85
N ILE A 15 -1.10 -34.15 -4.39
CA ILE A 15 -2.52 -33.89 -4.14
C ILE A 15 -3.33 -34.02 -5.44
N ILE A 16 -2.86 -33.44 -6.53
CA ILE A 16 -3.51 -33.50 -7.86
C ILE A 16 -3.61 -34.98 -8.32
N ALA A 17 -2.57 -35.77 -8.13
CA ALA A 17 -2.57 -37.20 -8.50
C ALA A 17 -3.62 -38.01 -7.72
N VAL A 18 -3.83 -37.67 -6.45
CA VAL A 18 -4.81 -38.33 -5.57
C VAL A 18 -6.23 -37.87 -5.87
N GLU A 19 -6.46 -36.56 -5.93
CA GLU A 19 -7.80 -35.95 -6.05
C GLU A 19 -8.31 -35.89 -7.48
N LYS A 20 -7.43 -35.93 -8.48
CA LYS A 20 -7.73 -35.84 -9.91
C LYS A 20 -8.72 -34.70 -10.24
N PRO A 21 -8.45 -33.47 -9.82
CA PRO A 21 -9.34 -32.35 -10.08
C PRO A 21 -9.44 -32.05 -11.57
N VAL A 22 -10.52 -31.38 -11.98
CA VAL A 22 -10.69 -30.87 -13.36
C VAL A 22 -9.76 -29.73 -13.70
N GLY A 23 -9.19 -29.09 -12.69
CA GLY A 23 -8.23 -27.97 -12.80
C GLY A 23 -7.92 -27.37 -11.44
N VAL A 24 -7.04 -26.36 -11.43
CA VAL A 24 -6.55 -25.70 -10.21
C VAL A 24 -6.90 -24.20 -10.27
N VAL A 25 -7.44 -23.66 -9.17
CA VAL A 25 -7.63 -22.23 -8.98
C VAL A 25 -6.46 -21.68 -8.18
N VAL A 26 -5.65 -20.80 -8.75
CA VAL A 26 -4.50 -20.15 -8.09
C VAL A 26 -4.83 -18.76 -7.56
N ALA A 27 -5.88 -18.13 -8.06
CA ALA A 27 -6.19 -16.71 -7.85
C ALA A 27 -6.50 -16.33 -6.39
N PHE A 28 -6.80 -17.27 -5.51
CA PHE A 28 -7.13 -17.02 -4.09
C PHE A 28 -5.99 -17.30 -3.12
N GLY A 29 -4.86 -17.84 -3.59
CA GLY A 29 -3.70 -18.22 -2.76
C GLY A 29 -2.59 -17.17 -2.70
N GLY A 30 -2.87 -15.92 -3.11
CA GLY A 30 -1.89 -14.84 -3.16
C GLY A 30 -0.73 -15.13 -4.09
N GLN A 31 0.38 -14.42 -3.90
CA GLN A 31 1.55 -14.53 -4.77
C GLN A 31 2.20 -15.92 -4.72
N THR A 32 2.09 -16.63 -3.59
CA THR A 32 2.67 -17.98 -3.44
C THR A 32 2.00 -18.98 -4.39
N ALA A 33 0.67 -18.95 -4.51
CA ALA A 33 -0.05 -19.82 -5.42
C ALA A 33 0.16 -19.41 -6.90
N ILE A 34 0.23 -18.12 -7.19
CA ILE A 34 0.51 -17.60 -8.54
C ILE A 34 1.83 -18.14 -9.09
N LYS A 35 2.88 -18.23 -8.28
CA LYS A 35 4.18 -18.78 -8.69
C LYS A 35 4.13 -20.24 -9.17
N LEU A 36 3.11 -21.00 -8.78
CA LEU A 36 2.91 -22.37 -9.27
C LEU A 36 2.35 -22.44 -10.69
N THR A 37 1.83 -21.35 -11.23
CA THR A 37 1.07 -21.34 -12.48
C THR A 37 1.87 -21.87 -13.66
N LYS A 38 3.10 -21.37 -13.86
CA LYS A 38 3.99 -21.85 -14.95
C LYS A 38 4.31 -23.33 -14.82
N PHE A 39 4.56 -23.80 -13.59
CA PHE A 39 4.86 -25.20 -13.34
C PHE A 39 3.64 -26.08 -13.66
N LEU A 40 2.46 -25.73 -13.16
CA LEU A 40 1.22 -26.47 -13.39
C LEU A 40 0.87 -26.53 -14.88
N ASP A 41 0.96 -25.40 -15.58
CA ASP A 41 0.72 -25.28 -17.02
C ASP A 41 1.68 -26.19 -17.82
N SER A 42 2.99 -26.16 -17.50
CA SER A 42 4.00 -27.02 -18.13
C SER A 42 3.74 -28.53 -17.95
N ARG A 43 2.97 -28.91 -16.94
CA ARG A 43 2.55 -30.28 -16.66
C ARG A 43 1.17 -30.61 -17.24
N GLY A 44 0.58 -29.70 -18.00
CA GLY A 44 -0.74 -29.88 -18.63
C GLY A 44 -1.90 -29.85 -17.62
N ILE A 45 -1.70 -29.29 -16.42
CA ILE A 45 -2.75 -29.12 -15.42
C ILE A 45 -3.55 -27.87 -15.76
N PRO A 46 -4.86 -27.97 -16.02
CA PRO A 46 -5.69 -26.82 -16.36
C PRO A 46 -5.75 -25.81 -15.22
N ILE A 47 -5.49 -24.52 -15.54
CA ILE A 47 -5.72 -23.41 -14.62
C ILE A 47 -7.15 -22.91 -14.82
N LEU A 48 -7.97 -22.98 -13.76
CA LEU A 48 -9.32 -22.43 -13.75
C LEU A 48 -9.25 -20.95 -13.37
N GLY A 49 -9.58 -20.10 -14.32
CA GLY A 49 -9.47 -18.65 -14.20
C GLY A 49 -8.54 -18.02 -15.25
N THR A 50 -7.78 -17.00 -14.85
CA THR A 50 -6.81 -16.34 -15.74
C THR A 50 -5.68 -17.32 -16.09
N SER A 51 -5.33 -17.41 -17.36
CA SER A 51 -4.32 -18.35 -17.86
C SER A 51 -2.91 -18.03 -17.38
N ALA A 52 -2.04 -19.04 -17.39
CA ALA A 52 -0.60 -18.87 -17.07
C ALA A 52 0.05 -17.81 -17.97
N GLU A 53 -0.26 -17.81 -19.26
CA GLU A 53 0.24 -16.83 -20.23
C GLU A 53 -0.20 -15.39 -19.89
N SER A 54 -1.45 -15.19 -19.47
CA SER A 54 -1.97 -13.87 -19.10
C SER A 54 -1.40 -13.38 -17.76
N ILE A 55 -1.17 -14.30 -16.83
CA ILE A 55 -0.49 -14.00 -15.56
C ILE A 55 0.96 -13.58 -15.83
N ASP A 56 1.67 -14.34 -16.67
CA ASP A 56 3.04 -14.02 -17.06
C ASP A 56 3.16 -12.67 -17.77
N MET A 57 2.21 -12.35 -18.66
CA MET A 57 2.14 -11.05 -19.32
C MET A 57 1.99 -9.88 -18.34
N ALA A 58 1.26 -10.07 -17.25
CA ALA A 58 1.08 -9.04 -16.21
C ALA A 58 2.31 -8.91 -15.29
N GLU A 59 3.06 -10.01 -15.07
CA GLU A 59 4.23 -10.02 -14.18
C GLU A 59 5.53 -9.68 -14.90
N ASP A 60 5.64 -9.96 -16.20
CA ASP A 60 6.80 -9.62 -17.02
C ASP A 60 6.78 -8.14 -17.38
N ARG A 61 7.82 -7.41 -16.98
CA ARG A 61 7.90 -5.97 -17.13
C ARG A 61 7.83 -5.53 -18.60
N GLU A 62 8.63 -6.15 -19.46
CA GLU A 62 8.72 -5.73 -20.87
C GLU A 62 7.40 -5.99 -21.61
N ARG A 63 6.81 -7.15 -21.36
CA ARG A 63 5.51 -7.52 -21.94
C ARG A 63 4.38 -6.62 -21.44
N PHE A 64 4.40 -6.30 -20.16
CA PHE A 64 3.41 -5.41 -19.56
C PHE A 64 3.58 -3.97 -20.03
N ASP A 65 4.82 -3.48 -20.15
CA ASP A 65 5.12 -2.15 -20.70
C ASP A 65 4.61 -2.04 -22.15
N ALA A 66 4.87 -3.03 -23.01
CA ALA A 66 4.35 -3.06 -24.39
C ALA A 66 2.82 -3.07 -24.43
N LEU A 67 2.16 -3.75 -23.46
CA LEU A 67 0.70 -3.73 -23.35
C LEU A 67 0.19 -2.32 -22.98
N LEU A 68 0.81 -1.65 -22.02
CA LEU A 68 0.44 -0.30 -21.59
C LEU A 68 0.64 0.72 -22.73
N GLU A 69 1.76 0.66 -23.45
CA GLU A 69 2.05 1.51 -24.60
C GLU A 69 0.99 1.37 -25.70
N ARG A 70 0.58 0.14 -26.01
CA ARG A 70 -0.47 -0.13 -27.00
C ARG A 70 -1.77 0.58 -26.69
N PHE A 71 -2.09 0.79 -25.42
CA PHE A 71 -3.30 1.46 -24.98
C PHE A 71 -3.08 2.92 -24.57
N SER A 72 -1.87 3.46 -24.75
CA SER A 72 -1.48 4.79 -24.30
C SER A 72 -1.73 5.02 -22.81
N ILE A 73 -1.55 3.97 -21.99
CA ILE A 73 -1.65 4.02 -20.53
C ILE A 73 -0.28 4.34 -19.97
N LYS A 74 -0.20 5.35 -19.13
CA LYS A 74 1.05 5.81 -18.55
C LYS A 74 1.52 4.92 -17.39
N ARG A 75 2.81 4.82 -17.25
CA ARG A 75 3.52 4.17 -16.15
C ARG A 75 4.73 5.02 -15.76
N ALA A 76 5.18 4.93 -14.51
CA ALA A 76 6.43 5.56 -14.11
C ALA A 76 7.61 5.03 -14.96
N ALA A 77 8.43 5.95 -15.47
CA ALA A 77 9.63 5.58 -16.22
C ALA A 77 10.59 4.83 -15.30
N GLY A 78 11.29 3.83 -15.85
CA GLY A 78 12.23 3.08 -15.07
C GLY A 78 13.06 2.11 -15.90
N ARG A 79 14.14 1.60 -15.31
CA ARG A 79 15.14 0.74 -15.96
C ARG A 79 15.60 -0.38 -15.04
N GLY A 80 15.74 -1.58 -15.59
CA GLY A 80 16.42 -2.70 -14.92
C GLY A 80 17.93 -2.53 -14.98
N VAL A 81 18.62 -2.74 -13.87
CA VAL A 81 20.08 -2.59 -13.74
C VAL A 81 20.68 -3.79 -13.00
N LEU A 82 21.92 -4.15 -13.36
CA LEU A 82 22.63 -5.29 -12.75
C LEU A 82 23.75 -4.85 -11.80
N GLY A 83 24.13 -3.57 -11.83
CA GLY A 83 25.28 -3.07 -11.08
C GLY A 83 25.12 -1.66 -10.54
N MET A 84 26.05 -1.29 -9.65
CA MET A 84 26.08 0.00 -8.97
C MET A 84 26.12 1.19 -9.95
N ASN A 85 27.02 1.13 -10.94
CA ASN A 85 27.19 2.26 -11.86
C ASN A 85 25.95 2.46 -12.74
N GLU A 86 25.34 1.38 -13.22
CA GLU A 86 24.10 1.43 -13.99
C GLU A 86 22.95 1.99 -13.16
N ALA A 87 22.89 1.66 -11.85
CA ALA A 87 21.86 2.19 -10.94
C ALA A 87 21.99 3.70 -10.75
N LEU A 88 23.21 4.21 -10.57
CA LEU A 88 23.48 5.64 -10.45
C LEU A 88 23.18 6.39 -11.74
N GLU A 89 23.59 5.84 -12.89
CA GLU A 89 23.28 6.42 -14.20
C GLU A 89 21.77 6.50 -14.42
N ALA A 90 21.04 5.40 -14.17
CA ALA A 90 19.60 5.35 -14.29
C ALA A 90 18.91 6.36 -13.33
N ALA A 91 19.36 6.46 -12.09
CA ALA A 91 18.79 7.40 -11.11
C ALA A 91 19.02 8.86 -11.53
N ASN A 92 20.19 9.19 -12.07
CA ASN A 92 20.49 10.53 -12.55
C ASN A 92 19.73 10.89 -13.83
N GLU A 93 19.52 9.93 -14.75
CA GLU A 93 18.69 10.13 -15.96
C GLU A 93 17.21 10.33 -15.61
N LEU A 94 16.66 9.54 -14.66
CA LEU A 94 15.26 9.61 -14.25
C LEU A 94 14.97 10.85 -13.38
N GLY A 95 15.98 11.37 -12.70
CA GLY A 95 15.85 12.43 -11.70
C GLY A 95 15.35 11.92 -10.34
N TYR A 96 15.92 12.49 -9.27
CA TYR A 96 15.55 12.14 -7.90
C TYR A 96 14.21 12.77 -7.47
N PRO A 97 13.45 12.09 -6.56
CA PRO A 97 13.72 10.78 -5.98
C PRO A 97 13.42 9.61 -6.92
N VAL A 98 14.09 8.46 -6.69
CA VAL A 98 13.86 7.21 -7.40
C VAL A 98 13.47 6.10 -6.45
N LEU A 99 12.69 5.14 -6.94
CA LEU A 99 12.33 3.91 -6.23
C LEU A 99 13.24 2.77 -6.70
N LEU A 100 13.99 2.19 -5.76
CA LEU A 100 14.80 1.00 -5.99
C LEU A 100 14.04 -0.23 -5.50
N ARG A 101 13.93 -1.24 -6.36
CA ARG A 101 13.25 -2.50 -6.00
C ARG A 101 13.90 -3.70 -6.69
N PRO A 102 14.08 -4.85 -5.98
CA PRO A 102 14.45 -6.10 -6.62
C PRO A 102 13.33 -6.57 -7.58
N SER A 103 13.67 -7.28 -8.66
CA SER A 103 12.69 -7.69 -9.69
C SER A 103 11.61 -8.64 -9.18
N TYR A 104 11.91 -9.45 -8.16
CA TYR A 104 10.97 -10.42 -7.61
C TYR A 104 10.77 -10.18 -6.12
N VAL A 105 9.81 -9.32 -5.79
CA VAL A 105 9.51 -8.91 -4.42
C VAL A 105 8.14 -9.40 -3.99
N ILE A 106 8.03 -9.88 -2.75
CA ILE A 106 6.74 -10.20 -2.12
C ILE A 106 6.47 -9.13 -1.06
N GLY A 107 5.32 -8.42 -1.18
CA GLY A 107 4.89 -7.45 -0.18
C GLY A 107 5.83 -6.25 -0.03
N GLY A 108 6.47 -5.79 -1.11
CA GLY A 108 7.35 -4.60 -1.10
C GLY A 108 8.67 -4.77 -0.34
N GLN A 109 9.05 -6.00 0.01
CA GLN A 109 10.26 -6.29 0.77
C GLN A 109 11.51 -5.77 0.05
N ASN A 110 12.39 -5.09 0.79
CA ASN A 110 13.59 -4.47 0.24
C ASN A 110 13.35 -3.40 -0.84
N MET A 111 12.21 -2.73 -0.85
CA MET A 111 11.99 -1.53 -1.67
C MET A 111 12.39 -0.28 -0.91
N VAL A 112 13.10 0.66 -1.57
CA VAL A 112 13.55 1.92 -0.96
C VAL A 112 13.40 3.09 -1.90
N ILE A 113 12.99 4.22 -1.35
CA ILE A 113 12.99 5.52 -2.05
C ILE A 113 14.33 6.20 -1.76
N ALA A 114 15.13 6.42 -2.80
CA ALA A 114 16.41 7.10 -2.72
C ALA A 114 16.32 8.53 -3.28
N HIS A 115 16.91 9.47 -2.57
CA HIS A 115 16.81 10.90 -2.88
C HIS A 115 18.12 11.49 -3.43
N ASN A 116 19.18 10.72 -3.46
CA ASN A 116 20.51 11.12 -3.94
C ASN A 116 21.38 9.90 -4.22
N ASP A 117 22.55 10.13 -4.83
CA ASP A 117 23.52 9.10 -5.19
C ASP A 117 24.02 8.30 -3.97
N GLU A 118 24.18 8.92 -2.83
CA GLU A 118 24.69 8.25 -1.61
C GLU A 118 23.69 7.21 -1.11
N GLU A 119 22.40 7.56 -1.10
CA GLU A 119 21.32 6.63 -0.76
C GLU A 119 21.23 5.47 -1.76
N VAL A 120 21.39 5.73 -3.07
CA VAL A 120 21.44 4.67 -4.09
C VAL A 120 22.64 3.74 -3.84
N ARG A 121 23.85 4.28 -3.59
CA ARG A 121 25.06 3.47 -3.33
C ARG A 121 24.86 2.57 -2.13
N ARG A 122 24.48 3.15 -1.00
CA ARG A 122 24.25 2.42 0.25
C ARG A 122 23.25 1.27 0.07
N TYR A 123 22.22 1.50 -0.70
CA TYR A 123 21.16 0.54 -0.90
C TYR A 123 21.58 -0.58 -1.87
N MET A 124 22.22 -0.21 -2.95
CA MET A 124 22.77 -1.18 -3.89
C MET A 124 23.85 -2.07 -3.24
N GLU A 125 24.66 -1.54 -2.31
CA GLU A 125 25.61 -2.34 -1.53
C GLU A 125 24.90 -3.44 -0.72
N ILE A 126 23.77 -3.11 -0.08
CA ILE A 126 22.97 -4.09 0.68
C ILE A 126 22.41 -5.16 -0.26
N ILE A 127 21.84 -4.75 -1.38
CA ILE A 127 21.27 -5.67 -2.36
C ILE A 127 22.35 -6.52 -3.01
N LEU A 128 23.47 -5.94 -3.44
CA LEU A 128 24.58 -6.63 -4.11
C LEU A 128 25.38 -7.55 -3.18
N SER A 129 25.29 -7.37 -1.85
CA SER A 129 25.91 -8.30 -0.88
C SER A 129 25.26 -9.69 -0.91
N GLY A 130 24.00 -9.81 -1.38
CA GLY A 130 23.38 -11.06 -1.75
C GLY A 130 23.75 -11.47 -3.18
N LYS A 131 23.73 -12.77 -3.49
CA LYS A 131 23.85 -13.23 -4.89
C LYS A 131 22.57 -12.82 -5.65
N ILE A 132 22.68 -11.76 -6.46
CA ILE A 132 21.57 -11.31 -7.29
C ILE A 132 21.66 -12.01 -8.64
N GLU A 133 20.64 -12.81 -8.93
CA GLU A 133 20.46 -13.44 -10.25
C GLU A 133 19.57 -12.58 -11.17
N ASN A 134 18.87 -11.57 -10.61
CA ASN A 134 17.86 -10.77 -11.31
C ASN A 134 18.17 -9.26 -11.20
N PRO A 135 17.83 -8.46 -12.22
CA PRO A 135 18.07 -7.03 -12.20
C PRO A 135 17.32 -6.32 -11.05
N VAL A 136 17.92 -5.26 -10.53
CA VAL A 136 17.26 -4.28 -9.67
C VAL A 136 16.55 -3.27 -10.57
N LEU A 137 15.32 -2.94 -10.25
CA LEU A 137 14.56 -1.93 -10.97
C LEU A 137 14.78 -0.57 -10.31
N VAL A 138 15.15 0.42 -11.12
CA VAL A 138 15.24 1.83 -10.74
C VAL A 138 14.09 2.54 -11.44
N ASP A 139 13.08 2.94 -10.70
CA ASP A 139 11.88 3.61 -11.23
C ASP A 139 11.82 5.06 -10.73
N GLN A 140 11.31 5.96 -11.56
CA GLN A 140 10.99 7.32 -11.14
C GLN A 140 9.95 7.28 -10.02
N TYR A 141 10.25 7.94 -8.90
CA TYR A 141 9.28 8.03 -7.80
C TYR A 141 8.33 9.21 -8.02
N LEU A 142 7.09 8.91 -8.36
CA LEU A 142 6.04 9.90 -8.56
C LEU A 142 5.21 10.04 -7.29
N MET A 143 5.24 11.21 -6.68
CA MET A 143 4.47 11.50 -5.45
C MET A 143 3.08 12.02 -5.81
N GLY A 144 2.06 11.19 -5.66
CA GLY A 144 0.69 11.51 -6.05
C GLY A 144 -0.37 10.79 -5.21
N LYS A 145 -1.60 10.74 -5.72
CA LYS A 145 -2.73 10.09 -5.07
C LYS A 145 -2.82 8.65 -5.56
N GLU A 146 -2.75 7.69 -4.66
CA GLU A 146 -2.92 6.28 -4.99
C GLU A 146 -4.38 5.86 -4.94
N LEU A 147 -4.73 4.97 -5.87
CA LEU A 147 -6.05 4.37 -5.96
C LEU A 147 -5.91 2.88 -6.25
N GLU A 148 -6.90 2.12 -5.81
CA GLU A 148 -6.96 0.68 -5.98
C GLU A 148 -8.33 0.27 -6.52
N VAL A 149 -8.33 -0.67 -7.47
CA VAL A 149 -9.53 -1.19 -8.11
C VAL A 149 -9.45 -2.71 -8.17
N ASP A 150 -10.44 -3.37 -7.60
CA ASP A 150 -10.64 -4.80 -7.79
C ASP A 150 -11.73 -5.03 -8.83
N VAL A 151 -11.43 -5.84 -9.83
CA VAL A 151 -12.29 -6.10 -10.99
C VAL A 151 -12.60 -7.58 -11.08
N ILE A 152 -13.86 -7.91 -11.43
CA ILE A 152 -14.26 -9.25 -11.85
C ILE A 152 -14.41 -9.22 -13.38
N SER A 153 -13.83 -10.21 -14.07
CA SER A 153 -13.98 -10.35 -15.53
C SER A 153 -14.19 -11.80 -15.94
N ASP A 154 -15.00 -12.02 -16.97
CA ASP A 154 -15.17 -13.33 -17.62
C ASP A 154 -14.38 -13.43 -18.94
N GLY A 155 -13.56 -12.41 -19.24
CA GLY A 155 -12.81 -12.28 -20.49
C GLY A 155 -13.57 -11.54 -21.61
N THR A 156 -14.86 -11.24 -21.41
CA THR A 156 -15.73 -10.52 -22.34
C THR A 156 -16.34 -9.28 -21.69
N ASP A 157 -16.80 -9.45 -20.46
CA ASP A 157 -17.42 -8.40 -19.66
C ASP A 157 -16.64 -8.20 -18.35
N VAL A 158 -16.78 -7.01 -17.77
CA VAL A 158 -16.17 -6.67 -16.47
C VAL A 158 -17.20 -6.10 -15.52
N LEU A 159 -16.98 -6.32 -14.23
CA LEU A 159 -17.70 -5.66 -13.14
C LEU A 159 -16.69 -5.03 -12.20
N ILE A 160 -16.84 -3.74 -11.94
CA ILE A 160 -16.02 -2.94 -11.03
C ILE A 160 -16.89 -2.57 -9.84
N PRO A 161 -16.77 -3.22 -8.68
CA PRO A 161 -17.59 -2.91 -7.51
C PRO A 161 -17.38 -1.50 -7.01
N GLY A 162 -16.15 -0.98 -7.10
CA GLY A 162 -15.82 0.39 -6.75
C GLY A 162 -14.36 0.72 -6.92
N VAL A 163 -14.06 2.02 -6.88
CA VAL A 163 -12.70 2.57 -6.86
C VAL A 163 -12.42 3.07 -5.46
N MET A 164 -11.32 2.64 -4.87
CA MET A 164 -10.85 3.04 -3.55
C MET A 164 -9.72 4.05 -3.68
N GLN A 165 -9.67 5.04 -2.80
CA GLN A 165 -8.59 6.03 -2.76
C GLN A 165 -7.85 5.90 -1.43
N HIS A 166 -6.51 5.85 -1.48
CA HIS A 166 -5.67 5.88 -0.27
C HIS A 166 -5.58 7.30 0.30
N ILE A 167 -5.47 7.40 1.63
CA ILE A 167 -5.21 8.67 2.32
C ILE A 167 -3.72 8.96 2.26
N GLU A 168 -2.89 7.96 2.55
CA GLU A 168 -1.44 8.09 2.56
C GLU A 168 -0.90 8.38 1.16
N ARG A 169 0.22 9.10 1.14
CA ARG A 169 0.96 9.39 -0.10
C ARG A 169 1.62 8.13 -0.66
N THR A 170 1.99 8.22 -1.93
CA THR A 170 2.78 7.19 -2.63
C THR A 170 3.98 6.75 -1.80
N GLY A 171 4.25 5.45 -1.80
CA GLY A 171 5.40 4.87 -1.10
C GLY A 171 5.04 4.14 0.19
N VAL A 172 3.75 4.07 0.54
CA VAL A 172 3.22 3.19 1.57
C VAL A 172 2.55 2.00 0.88
N HIS A 173 2.81 0.78 1.37
CA HIS A 173 2.17 -0.42 0.81
C HIS A 173 0.64 -0.33 0.90
N SER A 174 -0.09 -0.72 -0.14
CA SER A 174 -1.56 -0.60 -0.20
C SER A 174 -2.28 -1.31 0.96
N GLY A 175 -1.72 -2.42 1.46
CA GLY A 175 -2.22 -3.11 2.66
C GLY A 175 -2.12 -2.28 3.93
N ASP A 176 -1.13 -1.39 4.01
CA ASP A 176 -0.83 -0.54 5.17
C ASP A 176 -1.49 0.84 5.06
N SER A 177 -2.08 1.15 3.92
CA SER A 177 -2.76 2.42 3.68
C SER A 177 -4.22 2.38 4.13
N ILE A 178 -4.71 3.52 4.62
CA ILE A 178 -6.12 3.75 4.85
C ILE A 178 -6.81 3.96 3.49
N ALA A 179 -7.76 3.12 3.14
CA ALA A 179 -8.49 3.22 1.88
C ALA A 179 -9.93 3.70 2.10
N VAL A 180 -10.35 4.70 1.33
CA VAL A 180 -11.68 5.32 1.39
C VAL A 180 -12.49 4.96 0.17
N TYR A 181 -13.74 4.56 0.39
CA TYR A 181 -14.71 4.31 -0.66
C TYR A 181 -16.04 5.03 -0.36
N PRO A 182 -16.63 5.75 -1.32
CA PRO A 182 -16.08 6.09 -2.65
C PRO A 182 -14.90 7.07 -2.53
N PRO A 183 -14.10 7.23 -3.61
CA PRO A 183 -12.96 8.14 -3.60
C PRO A 183 -13.40 9.57 -3.27
N PHE A 184 -12.61 10.27 -2.47
CA PHE A 184 -13.00 11.55 -1.87
C PHE A 184 -12.42 12.78 -2.55
N SER A 185 -11.40 12.64 -3.39
CA SER A 185 -10.69 13.79 -3.98
C SER A 185 -10.48 13.69 -5.50
N ILE A 186 -11.21 12.83 -6.18
CA ILE A 186 -11.19 12.71 -7.65
C ILE A 186 -12.56 13.05 -8.25
N GLY A 187 -12.54 13.76 -9.38
CA GLY A 187 -13.77 14.12 -10.10
C GLY A 187 -14.24 13.01 -11.04
N ASP A 188 -15.48 13.14 -11.51
CA ASP A 188 -16.15 12.14 -12.35
C ASP A 188 -15.38 11.81 -13.63
N LYS A 189 -14.73 12.79 -14.26
CA LYS A 189 -13.92 12.57 -15.47
C LYS A 189 -12.74 11.61 -15.20
N MET A 190 -12.02 11.81 -14.10
CA MET A 190 -10.91 10.94 -13.72
C MET A 190 -11.43 9.57 -13.29
N LEU A 191 -12.53 9.49 -12.58
CA LEU A 191 -13.18 8.24 -12.22
C LEU A 191 -13.54 7.43 -13.48
N GLN A 192 -14.12 8.06 -14.50
CA GLN A 192 -14.42 7.39 -15.77
C GLN A 192 -13.16 6.91 -16.47
N THR A 193 -12.09 7.72 -16.47
CA THR A 193 -10.78 7.32 -17.03
C THR A 193 -10.23 6.07 -16.34
N ILE A 194 -10.36 5.97 -15.00
CA ILE A 194 -9.95 4.78 -14.24
C ILE A 194 -10.78 3.56 -14.62
N VAL A 195 -12.09 3.72 -14.74
CA VAL A 195 -13.02 2.66 -15.15
C VAL A 195 -12.64 2.13 -16.54
N ASP A 196 -12.52 3.03 -17.52
CA ASP A 196 -12.18 2.67 -18.91
C ASP A 196 -10.81 1.98 -19.00
N CYS A 197 -9.83 2.45 -18.22
CA CYS A 197 -8.51 1.86 -18.14
C CYS A 197 -8.56 0.45 -17.53
N SER A 198 -9.33 0.28 -16.44
CA SER A 198 -9.50 -1.01 -15.77
C SER A 198 -10.18 -2.04 -16.65
N GLU A 199 -11.21 -1.64 -17.42
CA GLU A 199 -11.85 -2.50 -18.41
C GLU A 199 -10.89 -2.95 -19.49
N LYS A 200 -10.15 -1.99 -20.09
CA LYS A 200 -9.14 -2.29 -21.12
C LYS A 200 -8.08 -3.27 -20.62
N LEU A 201 -7.54 -3.06 -19.42
CA LEU A 201 -6.52 -3.94 -18.84
C LEU A 201 -7.08 -5.35 -18.58
N ALA A 202 -8.24 -5.46 -17.94
CA ALA A 202 -8.85 -6.74 -17.61
C ALA A 202 -9.14 -7.58 -18.88
N LEU A 203 -9.70 -6.94 -19.92
CA LEU A 203 -10.02 -7.62 -21.17
C LEU A 203 -8.77 -7.96 -22.00
N SER A 204 -7.76 -7.09 -22.02
CA SER A 204 -6.52 -7.32 -22.77
C SER A 204 -5.68 -8.45 -22.16
N LEU A 205 -5.68 -8.58 -20.86
CA LEU A 205 -5.09 -9.70 -20.12
C LEU A 205 -5.99 -10.94 -20.12
N LYS A 206 -7.12 -10.90 -20.83
CA LYS A 206 -8.10 -12.02 -20.90
C LYS A 206 -8.42 -12.57 -19.50
N THR A 207 -8.53 -11.67 -18.54
CA THR A 207 -8.78 -12.03 -17.15
C THR A 207 -10.07 -12.85 -17.01
N ARG A 208 -9.99 -13.94 -16.27
CA ARG A 208 -11.15 -14.73 -15.84
C ARG A 208 -11.12 -14.90 -14.33
N GLY A 209 -12.04 -14.25 -13.64
CA GLY A 209 -12.05 -14.14 -12.17
C GLY A 209 -11.66 -12.75 -11.72
N LEU A 210 -10.69 -12.65 -10.82
CA LEU A 210 -10.29 -11.39 -10.19
C LEU A 210 -9.00 -10.83 -10.77
N ILE A 211 -8.96 -9.50 -10.84
CA ILE A 211 -7.75 -8.72 -11.12
C ILE A 211 -7.77 -7.47 -10.24
N ASN A 212 -6.64 -7.20 -9.60
CA ASN A 212 -6.41 -5.99 -8.82
C ASN A 212 -5.50 -5.05 -9.61
N ILE A 213 -5.86 -3.77 -9.66
CA ILE A 213 -5.11 -2.75 -10.38
C ILE A 213 -4.85 -1.59 -9.43
N GLN A 214 -3.58 -1.20 -9.32
CA GLN A 214 -3.16 -0.05 -8.54
C GLN A 214 -2.78 1.09 -9.46
N TYR A 215 -3.33 2.25 -9.17
CA TYR A 215 -3.17 3.48 -9.93
C TYR A 215 -2.56 4.60 -9.10
N LEU A 216 -1.94 5.52 -9.81
CA LEU A 216 -1.42 6.77 -9.28
C LEU A 216 -1.94 7.93 -10.13
N ILE A 217 -2.45 8.98 -9.49
CA ILE A 217 -2.73 10.26 -10.15
C ILE A 217 -1.60 11.22 -9.81
N TYR A 218 -0.82 11.58 -10.82
CA TYR A 218 0.28 12.54 -10.70
C TYR A 218 0.12 13.66 -11.72
N GLN A 219 0.14 14.91 -11.28
CA GLN A 219 -0.06 16.11 -12.12
C GLN A 219 -1.31 16.06 -13.00
N GLY A 220 -2.40 15.47 -12.49
CA GLY A 220 -3.67 15.35 -13.20
C GLY A 220 -3.74 14.22 -14.22
N GLU A 221 -2.71 13.41 -14.35
CA GLU A 221 -2.60 12.26 -15.27
C GLU A 221 -2.66 10.94 -14.50
N LEU A 222 -3.27 9.92 -15.12
CA LEU A 222 -3.38 8.59 -14.57
C LEU A 222 -2.18 7.72 -14.96
N TYR A 223 -1.58 7.07 -13.98
CA TYR A 223 -0.49 6.09 -14.14
C TYR A 223 -0.91 4.75 -13.55
N VAL A 224 -0.49 3.66 -14.17
CA VAL A 224 -0.59 2.31 -13.60
C VAL A 224 0.68 2.04 -12.78
N ILE A 225 0.50 1.61 -11.53
CA ILE A 225 1.61 1.15 -10.67
C ILE A 225 1.86 -0.32 -10.92
N GLU A 226 0.82 -1.14 -10.72
CA GLU A 226 0.90 -2.59 -10.92
C GLU A 226 -0.47 -3.20 -11.22
N VAL A 227 -0.44 -4.39 -11.78
CA VAL A 227 -1.61 -5.22 -12.04
C VAL A 227 -1.37 -6.62 -11.49
N ASN A 228 -2.30 -7.09 -10.70
CA ASN A 228 -2.24 -8.39 -10.06
C ASN A 228 -3.44 -9.25 -10.50
N PRO A 229 -3.28 -10.25 -11.40
CA PRO A 229 -4.39 -11.10 -11.87
C PRO A 229 -4.79 -12.16 -10.83
N ARG A 230 -5.16 -11.71 -9.66
CA ARG A 230 -5.55 -12.50 -8.48
C ARG A 230 -6.38 -11.67 -7.50
N ALA A 231 -6.92 -12.33 -6.46
CA ALA A 231 -7.54 -11.64 -5.34
C ALA A 231 -6.52 -10.76 -4.60
N SER A 232 -6.97 -9.56 -4.24
CA SER A 232 -6.26 -8.63 -3.38
C SER A 232 -6.75 -8.74 -1.92
N ARG A 233 -6.09 -8.03 -1.02
CA ARG A 233 -6.55 -7.90 0.37
C ARG A 233 -7.81 -7.06 0.50
N THR A 234 -8.07 -6.15 -0.44
CA THR A 234 -9.23 -5.27 -0.43
C THR A 234 -10.51 -5.95 -0.91
N VAL A 235 -10.44 -7.14 -1.51
CA VAL A 235 -11.62 -7.90 -1.96
C VAL A 235 -12.65 -8.15 -0.85
N PRO A 236 -12.29 -8.59 0.36
CA PRO A 236 -13.27 -8.73 1.46
C PRO A 236 -13.91 -7.40 1.86
N TYR A 237 -13.12 -6.34 1.91
CA TYR A 237 -13.57 -5.00 2.24
C TYR A 237 -14.59 -4.48 1.21
N ILE A 238 -14.20 -4.43 -0.07
CA ILE A 238 -15.07 -3.88 -1.12
C ILE A 238 -16.32 -4.76 -1.35
N SER A 239 -16.22 -6.07 -1.18
CA SER A 239 -17.37 -6.97 -1.21
C SER A 239 -18.38 -6.62 -0.13
N LYS A 240 -17.94 -6.43 1.11
CA LYS A 240 -18.79 -6.10 2.25
C LYS A 240 -19.44 -4.73 2.08
N VAL A 241 -18.68 -3.75 1.61
CA VAL A 241 -19.12 -2.36 1.45
C VAL A 241 -20.14 -2.21 0.32
N THR A 242 -19.95 -2.89 -0.80
CA THR A 242 -20.82 -2.77 -1.99
C THR A 242 -21.95 -3.78 -2.01
N GLY A 243 -21.86 -4.85 -1.21
CA GLY A 243 -22.76 -5.99 -1.27
C GLY A 243 -22.56 -6.88 -2.50
N VAL A 244 -21.45 -6.69 -3.24
CA VAL A 244 -21.07 -7.55 -4.38
C VAL A 244 -20.24 -8.71 -3.85
N PRO A 245 -20.72 -9.96 -3.90
CA PRO A 245 -19.98 -11.13 -3.38
C PRO A 245 -18.87 -11.54 -4.34
N MET A 246 -17.77 -10.77 -4.37
CA MET A 246 -16.74 -10.87 -5.40
C MET A 246 -16.13 -12.26 -5.53
N VAL A 247 -15.87 -12.95 -4.43
CA VAL A 247 -15.27 -14.30 -4.45
C VAL A 247 -16.23 -15.32 -5.06
N ASP A 248 -17.52 -15.26 -4.72
CA ASP A 248 -18.55 -16.14 -5.31
C ASP A 248 -18.66 -15.89 -6.81
N LEU A 249 -18.82 -14.62 -7.22
CA LEU A 249 -18.94 -14.28 -8.64
C LEU A 249 -17.69 -14.68 -9.43
N ALA A 250 -16.51 -14.38 -8.91
CA ALA A 250 -15.26 -14.77 -9.55
C ALA A 250 -15.13 -16.29 -9.70
N THR A 251 -15.51 -17.06 -8.67
CA THR A 251 -15.48 -18.51 -8.73
C THR A 251 -16.43 -19.03 -9.80
N ARG A 252 -17.65 -18.49 -9.89
CA ARG A 252 -18.62 -18.87 -10.95
C ARG A 252 -18.09 -18.56 -12.35
N VAL A 253 -17.46 -17.41 -12.50
CA VAL A 253 -16.81 -17.01 -13.77
C VAL A 253 -15.67 -17.96 -14.13
N MET A 254 -14.83 -18.34 -13.16
CA MET A 254 -13.72 -19.28 -13.37
C MET A 254 -14.20 -20.66 -13.84
N VAL A 255 -15.38 -21.09 -13.41
CA VAL A 255 -16.00 -22.34 -13.88
C VAL A 255 -16.90 -22.17 -15.10
N GLY A 256 -16.84 -21.00 -15.77
CA GLY A 256 -17.44 -20.77 -17.07
C GLY A 256 -18.82 -20.13 -17.11
N GLN A 257 -19.34 -19.60 -15.96
CA GLN A 257 -20.60 -18.82 -15.99
C GLN A 257 -20.34 -17.40 -16.50
N PRO A 258 -21.15 -16.91 -17.47
CA PRO A 258 -21.03 -15.54 -17.94
C PRO A 258 -21.37 -14.52 -16.86
N LEU A 259 -20.58 -13.47 -16.75
CA LEU A 259 -20.76 -12.43 -15.72
C LEU A 259 -22.16 -11.77 -15.79
N LYS A 260 -22.65 -11.50 -17.00
CA LYS A 260 -24.01 -10.96 -17.24
C LYS A 260 -25.13 -11.81 -16.66
N ALA A 261 -24.94 -13.12 -16.54
CA ALA A 261 -25.94 -14.02 -15.98
C ALA A 261 -26.01 -14.02 -14.45
N LEU A 262 -25.05 -13.38 -13.78
CA LEU A 262 -24.92 -13.43 -12.32
C LEU A 262 -25.75 -12.36 -11.57
N GLY A 263 -26.43 -11.46 -12.29
CA GLY A 263 -27.42 -10.53 -11.71
C GLY A 263 -26.85 -9.24 -11.08
N TYR A 264 -25.54 -8.99 -11.20
CA TYR A 264 -24.89 -7.78 -10.67
C TYR A 264 -24.59 -6.72 -11.74
N GLY A 265 -24.88 -7.01 -13.02
CA GLY A 265 -24.56 -6.13 -14.15
C GLY A 265 -23.11 -6.16 -14.56
N THR A 266 -22.70 -5.15 -15.33
CA THR A 266 -21.33 -4.95 -15.85
C THR A 266 -20.93 -3.49 -15.70
N GLY A 267 -19.64 -3.20 -15.85
CA GLY A 267 -19.08 -1.86 -15.65
C GLY A 267 -19.00 -1.45 -14.18
N LEU A 268 -19.01 -0.15 -13.91
CA LEU A 268 -18.96 0.38 -12.55
C LEU A 268 -20.28 0.14 -11.79
N TYR A 269 -20.19 -0.52 -10.65
CA TYR A 269 -21.36 -0.79 -9.82
C TYR A 269 -21.86 0.47 -9.10
N LYS A 270 -23.13 0.47 -8.73
CA LYS A 270 -23.78 1.59 -8.01
C LYS A 270 -23.13 1.87 -6.66
N ARG A 271 -22.96 3.15 -6.34
CA ARG A 271 -22.42 3.58 -5.04
C ARG A 271 -23.42 3.37 -3.91
N PRO A 272 -23.00 2.94 -2.72
CA PRO A 272 -23.82 2.95 -1.52
C PRO A 272 -24.05 4.40 -1.02
N PRO A 273 -25.08 4.64 -0.20
CA PRO A 273 -25.38 5.98 0.35
C PRO A 273 -24.53 6.35 1.58
N TYR A 274 -23.38 5.74 1.76
CA TYR A 274 -22.48 5.95 2.88
C TYR A 274 -21.02 5.95 2.41
N VAL A 275 -20.15 6.43 3.28
CA VAL A 275 -18.70 6.34 3.11
C VAL A 275 -18.17 5.17 3.94
N ALA A 276 -17.26 4.43 3.38
CA ALA A 276 -16.56 3.34 4.03
C ALA A 276 -15.05 3.62 4.07
N VAL A 277 -14.42 3.29 5.18
CA VAL A 277 -12.98 3.45 5.37
C VAL A 277 -12.40 2.12 5.86
N LYS A 278 -11.42 1.61 5.13
CA LYS A 278 -10.56 0.50 5.58
C LYS A 278 -9.42 1.12 6.39
N VAL A 279 -9.22 0.66 7.61
CA VAL A 279 -8.06 1.04 8.43
C VAL A 279 -7.21 -0.20 8.68
N PRO A 280 -5.89 -0.17 8.38
CA PRO A 280 -5.00 -1.29 8.66
C PRO A 280 -4.81 -1.47 10.17
N VAL A 281 -4.56 -2.73 10.57
CA VAL A 281 -4.21 -3.09 11.94
C VAL A 281 -2.80 -3.63 11.97
N PHE A 282 -2.00 -3.15 12.91
CA PHE A 282 -0.61 -3.55 13.10
C PHE A 282 -0.46 -4.28 14.43
N SER A 283 0.43 -5.26 14.49
CA SER A 283 0.74 -6.02 15.71
C SER A 283 2.17 -5.74 16.20
N PHE A 284 2.58 -4.47 16.16
CA PHE A 284 3.93 -4.07 16.54
C PHE A 284 4.23 -4.37 18.02
N GLU A 285 3.23 -4.38 18.88
CA GLU A 285 3.36 -4.76 20.29
C GLU A 285 3.84 -6.21 20.49
N LYS A 286 3.67 -7.06 19.47
CA LYS A 286 4.11 -8.46 19.49
C LYS A 286 5.47 -8.67 18.84
N ILE A 287 5.99 -7.68 18.11
CA ILE A 287 7.23 -7.75 17.35
C ILE A 287 8.10 -6.56 17.76
N THR A 288 8.85 -6.72 18.85
CA THR A 288 9.58 -5.64 19.53
C THR A 288 10.68 -4.98 18.69
N ASP A 289 11.24 -5.68 17.70
CA ASP A 289 12.36 -5.19 16.89
C ASP A 289 11.93 -4.71 15.48
N ALA A 290 10.61 -4.70 15.20
CA ALA A 290 10.12 -4.26 13.92
C ALA A 290 10.18 -2.74 13.75
N ASN A 291 10.65 -2.28 12.60
CA ASN A 291 10.53 -0.88 12.22
C ASN A 291 9.05 -0.57 11.88
N ALA A 292 8.39 0.20 12.73
CA ALA A 292 6.97 0.55 12.58
C ALA A 292 6.71 1.70 11.58
N ALA A 293 7.75 2.30 10.98
CA ALA A 293 7.57 3.32 9.95
C ALA A 293 6.90 2.73 8.70
N LEU A 294 5.87 3.39 8.19
CA LEU A 294 5.22 3.00 6.95
C LEU A 294 6.20 3.13 5.78
N SER A 295 6.16 2.16 4.87
CA SER A 295 7.10 2.03 3.77
C SER A 295 6.46 1.20 2.64
N PRO A 296 7.13 1.02 1.50
CA PRO A 296 6.65 0.09 0.48
C PRO A 296 6.52 -1.37 0.96
N GLU A 297 7.21 -1.75 2.05
CA GLU A 297 7.09 -3.07 2.67
C GLU A 297 5.83 -3.15 3.55
N MET A 298 5.03 -4.20 3.33
CA MET A 298 3.80 -4.42 4.08
C MET A 298 4.06 -4.90 5.51
N LYS A 299 3.44 -4.26 6.49
CA LYS A 299 3.58 -4.52 7.93
C LYS A 299 2.27 -4.82 8.65
N SER A 300 1.13 -4.50 8.02
CA SER A 300 -0.19 -4.75 8.60
C SER A 300 -0.47 -6.25 8.72
N THR A 301 -1.15 -6.61 9.81
CA THR A 301 -1.55 -7.99 10.14
C THR A 301 -3.05 -8.22 10.00
N GLY A 302 -3.82 -7.16 9.82
CA GLY A 302 -5.26 -7.19 9.66
C GLY A 302 -5.79 -5.85 9.18
N GLU A 303 -7.11 -5.77 9.09
CA GLU A 303 -7.82 -4.56 8.70
C GLU A 303 -9.19 -4.49 9.37
N VAL A 304 -9.70 -3.29 9.58
CA VAL A 304 -11.04 -3.02 10.10
C VAL A 304 -11.80 -2.07 9.20
N LEU A 305 -13.12 -2.08 9.32
CA LEU A 305 -14.04 -1.28 8.52
C LEU A 305 -14.72 -0.24 9.38
N GLY A 306 -14.64 1.03 8.99
CA GLY A 306 -15.47 2.12 9.49
C GLY A 306 -16.54 2.52 8.46
N LEU A 307 -17.78 2.71 8.88
CA LEU A 307 -18.89 3.17 8.06
C LEU A 307 -19.48 4.45 8.65
N GLY A 308 -19.73 5.45 7.81
CA GLY A 308 -20.29 6.72 8.23
C GLY A 308 -21.08 7.43 7.13
N ALA A 309 -21.83 8.46 7.51
CA ALA A 309 -22.52 9.33 6.55
C ALA A 309 -21.53 10.21 5.76
N ASN A 310 -20.34 10.42 6.29
CA ASN A 310 -19.23 11.17 5.69
C ASN A 310 -17.88 10.51 6.05
N MET A 311 -16.81 11.01 5.42
CA MET A 311 -15.46 10.48 5.60
C MET A 311 -14.97 10.58 7.05
N GLN A 312 -15.23 11.70 7.73
CA GLN A 312 -14.77 11.94 9.10
C GLN A 312 -15.36 10.93 10.07
N GLU A 313 -16.67 10.67 9.96
CA GLU A 313 -17.36 9.68 10.79
C GLU A 313 -16.87 8.26 10.50
N ALA A 314 -16.71 7.91 9.23
CA ALA A 314 -16.22 6.58 8.82
C ALA A 314 -14.78 6.36 9.30
N LEU A 315 -13.90 7.36 9.12
CA LEU A 315 -12.52 7.31 9.57
C LEU A 315 -12.41 7.19 11.09
N PHE A 316 -13.17 8.01 11.83
CA PHE A 316 -13.22 7.93 13.30
C PHE A 316 -13.60 6.53 13.78
N LYS A 317 -14.68 5.96 13.23
CA LYS A 317 -15.12 4.59 13.58
C LYS A 317 -14.08 3.54 13.22
N GLY A 318 -13.41 3.69 12.07
CA GLY A 318 -12.33 2.81 11.64
C GLY A 318 -11.14 2.87 12.59
N LEU A 319 -10.68 4.06 12.95
CA LEU A 319 -9.56 4.26 13.88
C LEU A 319 -9.87 3.66 15.26
N VAL A 320 -11.06 3.93 15.82
CA VAL A 320 -11.49 3.34 17.10
C VAL A 320 -11.52 1.80 17.01
N SER A 321 -12.02 1.25 15.90
CA SER A 321 -12.05 -0.21 15.68
C SER A 321 -10.65 -0.82 15.51
N ALA A 322 -9.70 -0.04 15.02
CA ALA A 322 -8.29 -0.44 14.92
C ALA A 322 -7.53 -0.33 16.26
N GLY A 323 -8.20 0.12 17.32
CA GLY A 323 -7.64 0.23 18.67
C GLY A 323 -7.03 1.60 18.99
N TYR A 324 -7.15 2.59 18.11
CA TYR A 324 -6.73 3.95 18.42
C TYR A 324 -7.63 4.56 19.50
N LYS A 325 -7.01 5.03 20.58
CA LYS A 325 -7.73 5.80 21.60
C LYS A 325 -7.87 7.22 21.08
N VAL A 326 -9.10 7.64 20.82
CA VAL A 326 -9.39 9.02 20.42
C VAL A 326 -10.05 9.71 21.61
N GLU A 327 -9.25 10.35 22.45
CA GLU A 327 -9.73 11.09 23.59
C GLU A 327 -10.13 12.51 23.18
N LYS A 328 -11.29 12.97 23.69
CA LYS A 328 -11.80 14.32 23.44
C LYS A 328 -11.34 15.33 24.52
N SER A 329 -10.34 15.03 25.31
CA SER A 329 -9.97 15.90 26.42
C SER A 329 -9.14 17.09 25.91
N GLY A 330 -9.59 18.32 26.17
CA GLY A 330 -8.90 19.56 25.87
C GLY A 330 -7.61 19.78 26.70
N HIS A 331 -6.98 18.70 27.17
CA HIS A 331 -5.71 18.70 27.91
C HIS A 331 -4.75 17.64 27.41
N ALA A 332 -5.09 16.96 26.30
CA ALA A 332 -4.25 15.93 25.72
C ALA A 332 -2.94 16.56 25.17
N GLY A 333 -1.82 15.89 25.44
CA GLY A 333 -0.52 16.32 24.97
C GLY A 333 -0.14 15.67 23.64
N VAL A 334 0.42 16.46 22.73
CA VAL A 334 0.93 15.97 21.45
C VAL A 334 2.42 16.26 21.34
N LEU A 335 3.22 15.21 21.20
CA LEU A 335 4.64 15.34 20.93
C LEU A 335 4.89 15.30 19.41
N ILE A 336 5.56 16.34 18.90
CA ILE A 336 5.81 16.51 17.47
C ILE A 336 7.32 16.49 17.20
N SER A 337 7.76 15.56 16.35
CA SER A 337 9.13 15.51 15.86
C SER A 337 9.14 15.11 14.39
N VAL A 338 9.32 16.09 13.51
CA VAL A 338 9.29 15.88 12.07
C VAL A 338 10.62 16.23 11.41
N ASN A 339 10.90 15.55 10.30
CA ASN A 339 12.08 15.84 9.51
C ASN A 339 11.99 17.24 8.84
N ARG A 340 13.11 17.74 8.31
CA ARG A 340 13.17 19.08 7.70
C ARG A 340 12.21 19.27 6.53
N ARG A 341 11.92 18.23 5.77
CA ARG A 341 11.04 18.31 4.58
C ARG A 341 9.59 18.53 4.99
N ASP A 342 9.19 17.97 6.12
CA ASP A 342 7.81 18.01 6.62
C ASP A 342 7.54 19.24 7.52
N GLN A 343 8.58 20.00 7.87
CA GLN A 343 8.45 21.18 8.72
C GLN A 343 7.48 22.26 8.19
N PRO A 344 7.42 22.56 6.88
CA PRO A 344 6.45 23.54 6.40
C PRO A 344 4.99 23.10 6.58
N GLU A 345 4.73 21.80 6.50
CA GLU A 345 3.39 21.24 6.58
C GLU A 345 2.90 21.11 8.03
N ILE A 346 3.79 20.69 8.94
CA ILE A 346 3.44 20.51 10.34
C ILE A 346 2.95 21.77 11.03
N VAL A 347 3.37 22.93 10.59
CA VAL A 347 2.99 24.22 11.16
C VAL A 347 1.48 24.42 11.13
N ASN A 348 0.83 24.07 10.01
CA ASN A 348 -0.63 24.18 9.89
C ASN A 348 -1.37 23.15 10.75
N ILE A 349 -0.82 21.95 10.87
CA ILE A 349 -1.35 20.88 11.71
C ILE A 349 -1.22 21.28 13.18
N ALA A 350 -0.05 21.76 13.61
CA ALA A 350 0.21 22.22 14.97
C ALA A 350 -0.74 23.34 15.38
N ARG A 351 -0.98 24.33 14.50
CA ARG A 351 -1.94 25.40 14.77
C ARG A 351 -3.36 24.85 14.99
N LYS A 352 -3.82 23.92 14.15
CA LYS A 352 -5.14 23.29 14.34
C LYS A 352 -5.25 22.54 15.65
N LEU A 353 -4.18 21.83 16.05
CA LEU A 353 -4.15 21.10 17.32
C LEU A 353 -4.20 22.08 18.52
N ASP A 354 -3.47 23.20 18.46
CA ASP A 354 -3.52 24.26 19.45
C ASP A 354 -4.91 24.89 19.55
N GLU A 355 -5.53 25.25 18.42
CA GLU A 355 -6.92 25.73 18.34
C GLU A 355 -7.94 24.73 18.92
N MET A 356 -7.65 23.42 18.89
CA MET A 356 -8.46 22.37 19.50
C MET A 356 -8.18 22.18 21.00
N GLY A 357 -7.19 22.91 21.57
CA GLY A 357 -6.83 22.88 22.97
C GLY A 357 -5.82 21.81 23.37
N PHE A 358 -5.11 21.22 22.42
CA PHE A 358 -4.00 20.30 22.71
C PHE A 358 -2.78 21.05 23.24
N ARG A 359 -2.06 20.44 24.18
CA ARG A 359 -0.74 20.92 24.58
C ARG A 359 0.32 20.40 23.63
N LEU A 360 1.09 21.27 23.03
CA LEU A 360 2.08 20.91 22.05
C LEU A 360 3.48 20.85 22.65
N TYR A 361 4.16 19.76 22.38
CA TYR A 361 5.56 19.53 22.68
C TYR A 361 6.31 19.24 21.40
N ALA A 362 7.47 19.81 21.17
CA ALA A 362 8.21 19.54 19.95
C ALA A 362 9.73 19.55 20.17
N THR A 363 10.45 18.78 19.32
CA THR A 363 11.90 18.82 19.27
C THR A 363 12.40 20.15 18.71
N ASP A 364 13.62 20.58 19.10
CA ASP A 364 14.18 21.92 18.82
C ASP A 364 13.95 22.47 17.42
N GLY A 365 14.19 21.66 16.37
CA GLY A 365 14.02 22.07 14.99
C GLY A 365 12.55 22.29 14.61
N THR A 366 11.69 21.35 15.00
CA THR A 366 10.25 21.39 14.77
C THR A 366 9.59 22.52 15.57
N ALA A 367 9.97 22.68 16.84
CA ALA A 367 9.43 23.74 17.70
C ALA A 367 9.71 25.14 17.16
N ARG A 368 10.92 25.37 16.64
CA ARG A 368 11.26 26.66 16.01
C ARG A 368 10.34 26.99 14.84
N GLU A 369 10.02 26.04 13.99
CA GLU A 369 9.15 26.30 12.85
C GLU A 369 7.68 26.52 13.30
N ILE A 370 7.18 25.74 14.26
CA ILE A 370 5.84 25.91 14.82
C ILE A 370 5.68 27.29 15.46
N SER A 371 6.66 27.70 16.29
CA SER A 371 6.60 29.02 16.99
C SER A 371 6.70 30.22 16.07
N ARG A 372 7.24 30.09 14.85
CA ARG A 372 7.37 31.20 13.89
C ARG A 372 6.03 31.85 13.53
N LEU A 373 4.94 31.10 13.58
CA LEU A 373 3.60 31.60 13.30
C LEU A 373 2.76 31.87 14.57
N GLY A 374 3.41 31.91 15.74
CA GLY A 374 2.78 32.30 16.99
C GLY A 374 2.02 31.16 17.72
N THR A 375 2.15 29.92 17.29
CA THR A 375 1.60 28.76 18.00
C THR A 375 2.45 28.45 19.21
N ASP A 376 1.83 28.28 20.39
CA ASP A 376 2.51 27.92 21.63
C ASP A 376 2.95 26.47 21.64
N VAL A 377 4.24 26.23 21.92
CA VAL A 377 4.81 24.88 21.93
C VAL A 377 5.95 24.79 22.92
N GLU A 378 5.89 23.79 23.80
CA GLU A 378 6.98 23.51 24.75
C GLU A 378 8.12 22.75 24.04
N VAL A 379 9.33 23.33 24.13
CA VAL A 379 10.51 22.73 23.51
C VAL A 379 11.00 21.56 24.36
N VAL A 380 11.12 20.39 23.74
CA VAL A 380 11.77 19.23 24.31
C VAL A 380 13.06 18.94 23.55
N GLY A 381 14.14 18.61 24.25
CA GLY A 381 15.45 18.38 23.64
C GLY A 381 15.43 17.23 22.62
N LYS A 382 16.46 17.19 21.75
CA LYS A 382 16.64 16.07 20.82
C LYS A 382 16.89 14.77 21.58
N LEU A 383 16.32 13.68 21.05
CA LEU A 383 16.72 12.31 21.42
C LEU A 383 18.24 12.16 21.29
N GLY A 384 18.84 11.40 22.19
CA GLY A 384 20.31 11.20 22.24
C GLY A 384 21.11 12.31 22.94
N ARG A 385 20.54 13.51 23.13
CA ARG A 385 21.14 14.59 23.93
C ARG A 385 20.46 14.80 25.28
N ASP A 386 19.19 14.42 25.39
CA ASP A 386 18.37 14.66 26.57
C ASP A 386 17.32 13.54 26.73
N ASN A 387 17.24 12.97 27.93
CA ASN A 387 16.24 11.94 28.26
C ASN A 387 14.84 12.51 28.54
N ARG A 388 14.64 13.83 28.46
CA ARG A 388 13.36 14.48 28.75
C ARG A 388 12.21 13.99 27.89
N VAL A 389 12.47 13.65 26.63
CA VAL A 389 11.45 13.10 25.73
C VAL A 389 10.88 11.79 26.30
N PHE A 390 11.73 10.87 26.74
CA PHE A 390 11.29 9.60 27.32
C PHE A 390 10.58 9.80 28.65
N GLN A 391 11.10 10.68 29.51
CA GLN A 391 10.44 11.04 30.77
C GLN A 391 9.05 11.66 30.52
N LEU A 392 8.91 12.47 29.48
CA LEU A 392 7.65 13.06 29.09
C LEU A 392 6.64 12.00 28.63
N LEU A 393 7.05 11.04 27.81
CA LEU A 393 6.22 9.91 27.39
C LEU A 393 5.78 9.06 28.61
N GLU A 394 6.70 8.77 29.53
CA GLU A 394 6.45 7.98 30.74
C GLU A 394 5.57 8.70 31.78
N SER A 395 5.52 10.03 31.72
CA SER A 395 4.74 10.84 32.66
C SER A 395 3.22 10.79 32.41
N GLY A 396 2.77 10.16 31.31
CA GLY A 396 1.35 10.13 30.93
C GLY A 396 0.79 11.49 30.48
N ARG A 397 1.66 12.45 30.14
CA ARG A 397 1.26 13.78 29.62
C ARG A 397 1.12 13.81 28.10
N ILE A 398 1.58 12.76 27.40
CA ILE A 398 1.51 12.64 25.93
C ILE A 398 0.49 11.57 25.58
N ASP A 399 -0.49 11.97 24.81
CA ASP A 399 -1.56 11.11 24.31
C ASP A 399 -1.34 10.72 22.84
N TYR A 400 -0.60 11.54 22.10
CA TYR A 400 -0.28 11.30 20.67
C TYR A 400 1.15 11.72 20.35
N VAL A 401 1.77 11.00 19.42
CA VAL A 401 3.07 11.38 18.87
C VAL A 401 2.94 11.53 17.37
N ILE A 402 3.45 12.62 16.81
CA ILE A 402 3.62 12.82 15.37
C ILE A 402 5.12 12.77 15.10
N LEU A 403 5.53 11.74 14.37
CA LEU A 403 6.94 11.41 14.18
C LEU A 403 7.20 11.03 12.73
N THR A 404 7.82 11.89 11.94
CA THR A 404 8.19 11.53 10.57
C THR A 404 9.64 11.06 10.49
N GLY A 405 9.89 10.03 9.67
CA GLY A 405 11.20 9.42 9.51
C GLY A 405 12.21 10.35 8.84
N SER A 406 13.48 10.12 9.10
CA SER A 406 14.60 10.81 8.43
C SER A 406 15.44 9.80 7.66
N THR A 407 16.09 10.25 6.58
CA THR A 407 17.08 9.46 5.84
C THR A 407 18.48 9.57 6.44
N GLU A 408 18.71 10.52 7.36
CA GLU A 408 20.00 10.71 8.01
C GLU A 408 20.24 9.64 9.08
N PRO A 409 21.38 8.92 9.06
CA PRO A 409 21.64 7.77 9.96
C PRO A 409 21.52 8.09 11.47
N GLU A 410 21.89 9.30 11.87
CA GLU A 410 21.80 9.77 13.26
C GLU A 410 20.33 9.84 13.72
N TYR A 411 19.44 10.30 12.85
CA TYR A 411 18.02 10.46 13.19
C TYR A 411 17.19 9.19 12.98
N ILE A 412 17.67 8.22 12.20
CA ILE A 412 17.00 6.92 12.04
C ILE A 412 16.95 6.19 13.39
N ARG A 413 18.03 6.21 14.16
CA ARG A 413 18.06 5.58 15.50
C ARG A 413 17.08 6.24 16.44
N ASP A 414 17.07 7.56 16.48
CA ASP A 414 16.17 8.34 17.32
C ASP A 414 14.71 8.05 16.96
N PHE A 415 14.40 7.99 15.68
CA PHE A 415 13.08 7.62 15.16
C PHE A 415 12.66 6.23 15.65
N ILE A 416 13.52 5.22 15.46
CA ILE A 416 13.23 3.83 15.86
C ILE A 416 13.01 3.74 17.38
N HIS A 417 13.86 4.35 18.19
CA HIS A 417 13.76 4.32 19.64
C HIS A 417 12.48 4.99 20.15
N LEU A 418 12.14 6.15 19.59
CA LEU A 418 10.94 6.88 19.99
C LEU A 418 9.68 6.11 19.61
N ASN A 419 9.62 5.63 18.37
CA ASN A 419 8.50 4.83 17.89
C ASN A 419 8.32 3.55 18.72
N HIS A 420 9.41 2.83 18.97
CA HIS A 420 9.39 1.63 19.82
C HIS A 420 8.88 1.94 21.25
N ARG A 421 9.29 3.07 21.82
CA ARG A 421 8.81 3.48 23.16
C ARG A 421 7.31 3.83 23.15
N CYS A 422 6.83 4.48 22.10
CA CYS A 422 5.41 4.74 21.91
C CYS A 422 4.59 3.44 21.88
N VAL A 423 5.06 2.44 21.11
CA VAL A 423 4.43 1.11 21.04
C VAL A 423 4.38 0.45 22.41
N GLN A 424 5.50 0.46 23.17
CA GLN A 424 5.56 -0.12 24.53
C GLN A 424 4.60 0.55 25.51
N LEU A 425 4.40 1.85 25.39
CA LEU A 425 3.52 2.63 26.27
C LEU A 425 2.07 2.68 25.78
N GLY A 426 1.77 2.10 24.60
CA GLY A 426 0.46 2.14 23.99
C GLY A 426 0.04 3.56 23.54
N ILE A 427 1.01 4.43 23.25
CA ILE A 427 0.78 5.80 22.76
C ILE A 427 0.68 5.75 21.22
N PRO A 428 -0.43 6.20 20.63
CA PRO A 428 -0.54 6.29 19.17
C PRO A 428 0.57 7.15 18.57
N CYS A 429 1.30 6.59 17.59
CA CYS A 429 2.36 7.28 16.87
C CYS A 429 1.96 7.40 15.39
N LEU A 430 1.75 8.63 14.93
CA LEU A 430 1.46 8.96 13.54
C LEU A 430 2.78 9.20 12.82
N THR A 431 3.06 8.41 11.80
CA THR A 431 4.34 8.45 11.08
C THR A 431 4.25 9.13 9.71
N SER A 432 3.08 9.66 9.36
CA SER A 432 2.80 10.49 8.19
C SER A 432 2.01 11.73 8.58
N LEU A 433 2.07 12.79 7.77
CA LEU A 433 1.29 14.03 7.95
C LEU A 433 0.01 14.05 7.10
N ASP A 434 -0.25 12.99 6.33
CA ASP A 434 -1.43 12.85 5.45
C ASP A 434 -2.72 12.60 6.22
#